data_650c0d4e474f9c2e243fe3edd47059d2
#
_entry.id   650c0d4e474f9c2e243fe3edd47059d2
#
_cell.length_a   1.000
_cell.length_b   1.000
_cell.length_c   1.000
_cell.angle_alpha   90.00
_cell.angle_beta   90.00
_cell.angle_gamma   90.00
#
_symmetry.space_group_name_H-M   'P 1'
#
loop_
_entity.id
_entity.type
_entity.pdbx_description
1 polymer ?
#
loop_
_entity_poly.entity_id
_entity_poly.type
_entity_poly.pdbx_seq_one_letter_code
_entity_poly.pdbx_strand_id
1 'polypeptide(L)'
;MNTGATCRELVFAGWPATELQLPCGDRVVVAHHGAHVLSWVADGRERLYLSPQSRSDGHAAIRGGMPVCFPQFNQRGDLPKHGFARNLSWTAKPARLEGDKAHLVLALSDSDATRQWWDQAFEALLLIELTPGALQVDLAVRNTDSKPLSFTGALHTYFAVSDVAQAKLLGLGGQAEWDAVKDRHATAAPELRFVGEFDRVYSAAPRGYELQDGPHTLSIEQDMDWAQTVVWNPGAAKCAALADMPADGWQHMLCVEAAQVYEPVCIEPGDFWQGAQRLRVF
;
A
#
# COMPACT_ATOMS: atom_id res chain seq x y z
N MET A 1 22.53 -9.67 24.39
CA MET A 1 21.80 -8.86 23.40
C MET A 1 21.22 -9.83 22.39
N ASN A 2 19.95 -9.68 22.03
CA ASN A 2 19.34 -10.57 21.03
C ASN A 2 19.98 -10.29 19.67
N THR A 3 20.65 -11.28 19.07
CA THR A 3 21.46 -11.10 17.85
C THR A 3 20.68 -11.40 16.57
N GLY A 4 19.40 -11.71 16.68
CA GLY A 4 18.53 -12.06 15.54
C GLY A 4 17.29 -11.20 15.44
N ALA A 5 16.62 -11.27 14.29
CA ALA A 5 15.29 -10.69 14.09
C ALA A 5 14.28 -11.27 15.10
N THR A 6 13.25 -10.49 15.45
CA THR A 6 12.19 -10.89 16.38
C THR A 6 10.82 -10.69 15.75
N CYS A 7 9.84 -11.47 16.23
CA CYS A 7 8.44 -11.34 15.88
C CYS A 7 7.62 -11.34 17.17
N ARG A 8 6.66 -10.45 17.29
CA ARG A 8 5.74 -10.40 18.43
C ARG A 8 4.35 -9.93 18.02
N GLU A 9 3.36 -10.44 18.73
CA GLU A 9 1.99 -9.95 18.65
C GLU A 9 1.82 -8.76 19.62
N LEU A 10 1.09 -7.73 19.16
CA LEU A 10 0.81 -6.53 19.96
C LEU A 10 -0.50 -5.88 19.52
N VAL A 11 -0.91 -4.85 20.27
CA VAL A 11 -1.94 -3.91 19.81
C VAL A 11 -1.24 -2.62 19.41
N PHE A 12 -1.38 -2.22 18.15
CA PHE A 12 -0.81 -0.99 17.62
C PHE A 12 -1.92 -0.09 17.06
N ALA A 13 -1.97 1.16 17.52
CA ALA A 13 -3.02 2.12 17.14
C ALA A 13 -4.46 1.56 17.30
N GLY A 14 -4.68 0.69 18.29
CA GLY A 14 -5.97 0.04 18.56
C GLY A 14 -6.23 -1.25 17.76
N TRP A 15 -5.30 -1.69 16.90
CA TRP A 15 -5.46 -2.89 16.07
C TRP A 15 -4.59 -4.05 16.56
N PRO A 16 -5.12 -5.28 16.65
CA PRO A 16 -4.30 -6.48 16.76
C PRO A 16 -3.34 -6.57 15.57
N ALA A 17 -2.05 -6.72 15.84
CA ALA A 17 -1.00 -6.64 14.84
C ALA A 17 0.18 -7.54 15.17
N THR A 18 0.95 -7.87 14.15
CA THR A 18 2.26 -8.54 14.25
C THR A 18 3.35 -7.54 13.96
N GLU A 19 4.35 -7.44 14.83
CA GLU A 19 5.58 -6.66 14.61
C GLU A 19 6.73 -7.61 14.26
N LEU A 20 7.46 -7.28 13.20
CA LEU A 20 8.79 -7.81 12.92
C LEU A 20 9.81 -6.72 13.23
N GLN A 21 10.89 -7.08 13.93
CA GLN A 21 11.99 -6.16 14.25
C GLN A 21 13.34 -6.82 13.99
N LEU A 22 14.23 -6.07 13.32
CA LEU A 22 15.60 -6.49 13.02
C LEU A 22 16.58 -6.05 14.12
N PRO A 23 17.76 -6.67 14.20
CA PRO A 23 18.81 -6.28 15.17
C PRO A 23 19.28 -4.83 15.03
N CYS A 24 19.23 -4.24 13.80
CA CYS A 24 19.56 -2.84 13.55
C CYS A 24 18.52 -1.85 14.10
N GLY A 25 17.34 -2.32 14.52
CA GLY A 25 16.24 -1.50 15.02
C GLY A 25 15.15 -1.21 13.99
N ASP A 26 15.34 -1.56 12.73
CA ASP A 26 14.31 -1.46 11.71
C ASP A 26 13.16 -2.40 12.05
N ARG A 27 11.93 -1.93 11.84
CA ARG A 27 10.73 -2.71 12.17
C ARG A 27 9.57 -2.40 11.23
N VAL A 28 8.69 -3.38 11.08
CA VAL A 28 7.40 -3.24 10.41
C VAL A 28 6.29 -3.77 11.31
N VAL A 29 5.16 -3.07 11.33
CA VAL A 29 3.95 -3.47 12.07
C VAL A 29 2.81 -3.68 11.08
N VAL A 30 2.19 -4.85 11.15
CA VAL A 30 1.12 -5.25 10.23
C VAL A 30 -0.12 -5.64 11.01
N ALA A 31 -1.22 -4.91 10.81
CA ALA A 31 -2.52 -5.27 11.39
C ALA A 31 -3.09 -6.51 10.71
N HIS A 32 -3.76 -7.37 11.49
CA HIS A 32 -4.50 -8.50 10.93
C HIS A 32 -5.75 -8.04 10.16
N HIS A 33 -6.35 -6.92 10.55
CA HIS A 33 -7.41 -6.26 9.81
C HIS A 33 -6.85 -5.66 8.52
N GLY A 34 -7.31 -6.15 7.38
CA GLY A 34 -6.89 -5.70 6.05
C GLY A 34 -5.49 -6.14 5.64
N ALA A 35 -4.78 -6.98 6.41
CA ALA A 35 -3.34 -7.23 6.26
C ALA A 35 -2.56 -5.90 6.11
N HIS A 36 -2.96 -4.90 6.87
CA HIS A 36 -2.59 -3.51 6.67
C HIS A 36 -1.23 -3.20 7.30
N VAL A 37 -0.23 -2.85 6.51
CA VAL A 37 1.05 -2.36 7.03
C VAL A 37 0.83 -0.99 7.66
N LEU A 38 0.90 -0.90 9.00
CA LEU A 38 0.59 0.32 9.76
C LEU A 38 1.79 1.24 9.95
N SER A 39 3.00 0.65 10.06
CA SER A 39 4.24 1.35 10.38
C SER A 39 5.42 0.63 9.73
N TRP A 40 6.36 1.38 9.21
CA TRP A 40 7.67 0.90 8.80
C TRP A 40 8.72 1.92 9.25
N VAL A 41 9.51 1.53 10.25
CA VAL A 41 10.64 2.32 10.74
C VAL A 41 11.92 1.76 10.14
N ALA A 42 12.65 2.60 9.44
CA ALA A 42 13.97 2.29 8.88
C ALA A 42 14.92 3.45 9.15
N ASP A 43 16.14 3.13 9.57
CA ASP A 43 17.15 4.12 9.98
C ASP A 43 16.60 5.10 11.04
N GLY A 44 15.88 4.54 12.05
CA GLY A 44 15.32 5.30 13.18
C GLY A 44 14.15 6.23 12.83
N ARG A 45 13.66 6.26 11.58
CA ARG A 45 12.58 7.14 11.13
C ARG A 45 11.37 6.35 10.64
N GLU A 46 10.16 6.79 11.05
CA GLU A 46 8.90 6.30 10.46
C GLU A 46 8.79 6.75 9.00
N ARG A 47 8.52 5.80 8.11
CA ARG A 47 8.44 6.02 6.67
C ARG A 47 7.02 6.05 6.14
N LEU A 48 6.07 5.55 6.93
CA LEU A 48 4.65 5.54 6.56
C LEU A 48 3.88 6.58 7.38
N TYR A 49 2.94 7.24 6.75
CA TYR A 49 1.98 8.09 7.45
C TYR A 49 0.80 7.25 7.92
N LEU A 50 0.51 7.27 9.21
CA LEU A 50 -0.71 6.72 9.78
C LEU A 50 -1.49 7.85 10.44
N SER A 51 -2.75 8.03 10.07
CA SER A 51 -3.56 9.08 10.66
C SER A 51 -3.83 8.82 12.14
N PRO A 52 -3.55 9.78 13.03
CA PRO A 52 -3.88 9.66 14.46
C PRO A 52 -5.39 9.67 14.72
N GLN A 53 -6.22 10.00 13.72
CA GLN A 53 -7.67 9.96 13.78
C GLN A 53 -8.26 8.73 13.10
N SER A 54 -7.41 7.80 12.62
CA SER A 54 -7.88 6.55 12.06
C SER A 54 -8.65 5.74 13.10
N ARG A 55 -9.85 5.27 12.73
CA ARG A 55 -10.73 4.53 13.66
C ARG A 55 -10.33 3.07 13.70
N SER A 56 -10.40 2.47 14.88
CA SER A 56 -10.18 1.03 15.11
C SER A 56 -11.48 0.30 15.45
N ASP A 57 -12.60 0.71 14.84
CA ASP A 57 -13.92 0.13 15.07
C ASP A 57 -14.22 -1.14 14.24
N GLY A 58 -13.30 -1.54 13.35
CA GLY A 58 -13.47 -2.71 12.49
C GLY A 58 -14.43 -2.53 11.31
N HIS A 59 -15.02 -1.33 11.16
CA HIS A 59 -15.99 -1.02 10.11
C HIS A 59 -15.45 -0.11 9.02
N ALA A 60 -14.58 0.81 9.38
CA ALA A 60 -13.93 1.72 8.44
C ALA A 60 -12.54 1.23 8.04
N ALA A 61 -12.12 1.55 6.81
CA ALA A 61 -10.75 1.34 6.39
C ALA A 61 -9.79 2.20 7.22
N ILE A 62 -8.62 1.67 7.56
CA ILE A 62 -7.57 2.39 8.26
C ILE A 62 -7.02 3.48 7.34
N ARG A 63 -6.92 4.73 7.85
CA ARG A 63 -6.36 5.86 7.10
C ARG A 63 -4.86 5.94 7.29
N GLY A 64 -4.10 5.78 6.21
CA GLY A 64 -2.63 5.78 6.24
C GLY A 64 -2.04 4.37 6.11
N GLY A 65 -0.75 4.22 6.37
CA GLY A 65 -0.05 2.95 6.18
C GLY A 65 -0.05 2.46 4.73
N MET A 66 -0.31 1.18 4.52
CA MET A 66 -0.40 0.57 3.19
C MET A 66 -1.66 -0.31 3.11
N PRO A 67 -2.85 0.27 2.83
CA PRO A 67 -4.06 -0.50 2.58
C PRO A 67 -3.96 -1.36 1.32
N VAL A 68 -4.53 -2.57 1.37
CA VAL A 68 -4.68 -3.44 0.21
C VAL A 68 -6.02 -3.17 -0.48
N CYS A 69 -6.00 -2.55 -1.64
CA CYS A 69 -7.18 -2.37 -2.48
C CYS A 69 -7.38 -3.62 -3.33
N PHE A 70 -8.39 -4.45 -3.00
CA PHE A 70 -8.72 -5.70 -3.69
C PHE A 70 -10.16 -6.13 -3.38
N PRO A 71 -10.91 -6.70 -4.32
CA PRO A 71 -10.55 -6.97 -5.72
C PRO A 71 -10.95 -5.84 -6.69
N GLN A 72 -11.10 -4.62 -6.21
CA GLN A 72 -11.45 -3.45 -7.02
C GLN A 72 -10.61 -2.24 -6.60
N PHE A 73 -10.14 -1.48 -7.60
CA PHE A 73 -9.53 -0.16 -7.37
C PHE A 73 -10.59 0.94 -7.46
N ASN A 74 -10.60 1.85 -6.47
CA ASN A 74 -11.54 2.99 -6.38
C ASN A 74 -13.00 2.55 -6.56
N GLN A 75 -13.81 3.33 -7.30
CA GLN A 75 -15.20 3.05 -7.65
C GLN A 75 -15.33 2.54 -9.10
N ARG A 76 -14.33 1.75 -9.57
CA ARG A 76 -14.28 1.22 -10.93
C ARG A 76 -14.89 -0.18 -11.02
N GLY A 77 -16.14 -0.32 -10.63
CA GLY A 77 -16.92 -1.55 -10.62
C GLY A 77 -18.04 -1.48 -9.59
N ASP A 78 -18.72 -2.59 -9.38
CA ASP A 78 -19.92 -2.70 -8.56
C ASP A 78 -19.64 -2.94 -7.07
N LEU A 79 -18.38 -3.19 -6.70
CA LEU A 79 -17.97 -3.44 -5.32
C LEU A 79 -17.80 -2.14 -4.53
N PRO A 80 -17.75 -2.21 -3.19
CA PRO A 80 -17.40 -1.06 -2.36
C PRO A 80 -16.09 -0.41 -2.82
N LYS A 81 -15.97 0.90 -2.63
CA LYS A 81 -14.75 1.66 -2.99
C LYS A 81 -13.48 0.97 -2.49
N HIS A 82 -12.56 0.66 -3.40
CA HIS A 82 -11.32 -0.08 -3.15
C HIS A 82 -11.51 -1.54 -2.73
N GLY A 83 -12.65 -2.15 -3.06
CA GLY A 83 -12.97 -3.53 -2.71
C GLY A 83 -13.20 -3.74 -1.22
N PHE A 84 -13.11 -4.98 -0.78
CA PHE A 84 -13.45 -5.39 0.59
C PHE A 84 -12.24 -5.89 1.41
N ALA A 85 -11.13 -6.25 0.78
CA ALA A 85 -10.01 -6.93 1.44
C ALA A 85 -9.44 -6.15 2.63
N ARG A 86 -9.36 -4.82 2.52
CA ARG A 86 -8.87 -3.91 3.58
C ARG A 86 -9.80 -3.80 4.79
N ASN A 87 -11.03 -4.31 4.70
CA ASN A 87 -12.03 -4.27 5.77
C ASN A 87 -12.31 -5.66 6.37
N LEU A 88 -11.52 -6.66 6.00
CA LEU A 88 -11.64 -8.04 6.49
C LEU A 88 -10.43 -8.42 7.35
N SER A 89 -10.63 -9.38 8.26
CA SER A 89 -9.52 -9.98 9.00
C SER A 89 -8.79 -10.99 8.13
N TRP A 90 -7.46 -10.88 8.11
CA TRP A 90 -6.55 -11.83 7.46
C TRP A 90 -5.88 -12.70 8.52
N THR A 91 -5.54 -13.91 8.15
CA THR A 91 -4.86 -14.85 9.03
C THR A 91 -3.35 -14.74 8.87
N ALA A 92 -2.66 -14.32 9.93
CA ALA A 92 -1.20 -14.30 9.93
C ALA A 92 -0.67 -15.75 10.03
N LYS A 93 0.33 -16.07 9.21
CA LYS A 93 1.11 -17.31 9.29
C LYS A 93 2.31 -17.10 10.22
N PRO A 94 2.90 -18.17 10.77
CA PRO A 94 4.13 -18.05 11.55
C PRO A 94 5.22 -17.30 10.77
N ALA A 95 5.84 -16.31 11.41
CA ALA A 95 6.91 -15.54 10.81
C ALA A 95 8.18 -16.40 10.63
N ARG A 96 8.91 -16.16 9.56
CA ARG A 96 10.22 -16.76 9.31
C ARG A 96 11.30 -15.69 9.57
N LEU A 97 12.22 -16.02 10.48
CA LEU A 97 13.27 -15.10 10.94
C LEU A 97 14.64 -15.69 10.58
N GLU A 98 15.45 -14.95 9.84
CA GLU A 98 16.75 -15.41 9.31
C GLU A 98 17.82 -14.32 9.46
N GLY A 99 18.57 -14.36 10.56
CA GLY A 99 19.62 -13.38 10.82
C GLY A 99 19.07 -11.96 10.90
N ASP A 100 19.35 -11.16 9.87
CA ASP A 100 18.91 -9.78 9.69
C ASP A 100 17.70 -9.64 8.73
N LYS A 101 16.99 -10.74 8.45
CA LYS A 101 15.80 -10.76 7.62
C LYS A 101 14.60 -11.32 8.38
N ALA A 102 13.43 -10.80 8.10
CA ALA A 102 12.19 -11.28 8.65
C ALA A 102 11.09 -11.30 7.59
N HIS A 103 10.30 -12.38 7.58
CA HIS A 103 9.21 -12.57 6.65
C HIS A 103 7.91 -12.85 7.39
N LEU A 104 6.83 -12.25 6.93
CA LEU A 104 5.48 -12.50 7.41
C LEU A 104 4.55 -12.71 6.21
N VAL A 105 3.63 -13.64 6.34
CA VAL A 105 2.57 -13.88 5.35
C VAL A 105 1.23 -13.77 6.05
N LEU A 106 0.32 -12.97 5.48
CA LEU A 106 -1.07 -12.95 5.87
C LEU A 106 -1.92 -13.48 4.71
N ALA A 107 -2.97 -14.24 5.03
CA ALA A 107 -3.83 -14.91 4.06
C ALA A 107 -5.29 -14.50 4.23
N LEU A 108 -5.98 -14.30 3.12
CA LEU A 108 -7.42 -14.13 2.99
C LEU A 108 -7.93 -15.10 1.92
N SER A 109 -8.92 -15.90 2.24
CA SER A 109 -9.64 -16.72 1.25
C SER A 109 -11.07 -16.23 1.10
N ASP A 110 -11.73 -16.62 0.03
CA ASP A 110 -13.16 -16.40 -0.11
C ASP A 110 -13.96 -17.05 1.03
N SER A 111 -15.13 -16.54 1.25
CA SER A 111 -16.08 -16.97 2.25
C SER A 111 -17.50 -16.72 1.76
N ASP A 112 -18.50 -17.29 2.42
CA ASP A 112 -19.91 -17.04 2.10
C ASP A 112 -20.23 -15.53 2.09
N ALA A 113 -19.59 -14.74 2.95
CA ALA A 113 -19.77 -13.29 3.01
C ALA A 113 -19.14 -12.57 1.80
N THR A 114 -17.93 -12.93 1.41
CA THR A 114 -17.27 -12.31 0.24
C THR A 114 -17.95 -12.71 -1.05
N ARG A 115 -18.46 -13.93 -1.15
CA ARG A 115 -19.18 -14.42 -2.32
C ARG A 115 -20.52 -13.73 -2.57
N GLN A 116 -21.13 -13.14 -1.53
CA GLN A 116 -22.31 -12.31 -1.70
C GLN A 116 -22.01 -10.99 -2.46
N TRP A 117 -20.79 -10.50 -2.36
CA TRP A 117 -20.34 -9.30 -3.08
C TRP A 117 -19.67 -9.63 -4.40
N TRP A 118 -18.86 -10.69 -4.41
CA TRP A 118 -18.06 -11.10 -5.55
C TRP A 118 -18.00 -12.62 -5.62
N ASP A 119 -18.79 -13.21 -6.53
CA ASP A 119 -18.94 -14.65 -6.68
C ASP A 119 -17.73 -15.30 -7.35
N GLN A 120 -16.58 -15.25 -6.65
CA GLN A 120 -15.30 -15.83 -7.06
C GLN A 120 -14.67 -16.58 -5.89
N ALA A 121 -14.07 -17.75 -6.17
CA ALA A 121 -13.17 -18.41 -5.24
C ALA A 121 -11.75 -17.93 -5.44
N PHE A 122 -11.09 -17.52 -4.36
CA PHE A 122 -9.74 -17.00 -4.40
C PHE A 122 -8.97 -17.28 -3.12
N GLU A 123 -7.65 -17.25 -3.23
CA GLU A 123 -6.74 -17.07 -2.10
C GLU A 123 -5.87 -15.84 -2.39
N ALA A 124 -5.89 -14.88 -1.47
CA ALA A 124 -5.01 -13.71 -1.50
C ALA A 124 -3.98 -13.81 -0.38
N LEU A 125 -2.72 -13.57 -0.69
CA LEU A 125 -1.62 -13.53 0.26
C LEU A 125 -0.98 -12.15 0.23
N LEU A 126 -0.73 -11.56 1.41
CA LEU A 126 0.19 -10.44 1.55
C LEU A 126 1.49 -10.97 2.14
N LEU A 127 2.57 -10.88 1.34
CA LEU A 127 3.90 -11.31 1.73
C LEU A 127 4.72 -10.07 2.08
N ILE A 128 5.37 -10.10 3.22
CA ILE A 128 6.17 -9.00 3.75
C ILE A 128 7.58 -9.50 3.99
N GLU A 129 8.55 -8.83 3.41
CA GLU A 129 9.96 -9.04 3.69
C GLU A 129 10.57 -7.76 4.25
N LEU A 130 11.15 -7.84 5.45
CA LEU A 130 11.89 -6.77 6.09
C LEU A 130 13.38 -7.12 6.09
N THR A 131 14.19 -6.22 5.54
CA THR A 131 15.65 -6.28 5.56
C THR A 131 16.22 -4.93 5.99
N PRO A 132 17.49 -4.81 6.40
CA PRO A 132 18.06 -3.53 6.81
C PRO A 132 17.86 -2.44 5.75
N GLY A 133 17.17 -1.36 6.12
CA GLY A 133 16.87 -0.23 5.26
C GLY A 133 15.84 -0.52 4.15
N ALA A 134 15.21 -1.70 4.11
CA ALA A 134 14.27 -2.01 3.03
C ALA A 134 13.03 -2.80 3.50
N LEU A 135 11.92 -2.55 2.83
CA LEU A 135 10.66 -3.27 2.97
C LEU A 135 10.14 -3.66 1.59
N GLN A 136 9.83 -4.93 1.41
CA GLN A 136 9.10 -5.42 0.25
C GLN A 136 7.73 -5.93 0.69
N VAL A 137 6.70 -5.56 -0.06
CA VAL A 137 5.33 -6.02 0.14
C VAL A 137 4.80 -6.53 -1.20
N ASP A 138 4.38 -7.80 -1.22
CA ASP A 138 3.80 -8.43 -2.40
C ASP A 138 2.34 -8.79 -2.13
N LEU A 139 1.47 -8.46 -3.06
CA LEU A 139 0.14 -9.04 -3.13
C LEU A 139 0.17 -10.18 -4.13
N ALA A 140 -0.14 -11.39 -3.69
CA ALA A 140 -0.34 -12.55 -4.55
C ALA A 140 -1.81 -12.98 -4.51
N VAL A 141 -2.39 -13.26 -5.67
CA VAL A 141 -3.78 -13.71 -5.80
C VAL A 141 -3.80 -14.98 -6.62
N ARG A 142 -4.36 -16.05 -6.05
CA ARG A 142 -4.59 -17.32 -6.75
C ARG A 142 -6.07 -17.47 -7.08
N ASN A 143 -6.37 -17.86 -8.29
CA ASN A 143 -7.70 -18.28 -8.68
C ASN A 143 -7.92 -19.72 -8.25
N THR A 144 -8.79 -19.93 -7.25
CA THR A 144 -9.19 -21.26 -6.79
C THR A 144 -10.57 -21.67 -7.31
N ASP A 145 -11.17 -20.85 -8.18
CA ASP A 145 -12.43 -21.12 -8.85
C ASP A 145 -12.23 -22.01 -10.11
N SER A 146 -13.33 -22.47 -10.67
CA SER A 146 -13.40 -23.18 -11.95
C SER A 146 -13.59 -22.28 -13.17
N LYS A 147 -13.75 -20.97 -12.96
CA LYS A 147 -13.92 -19.91 -13.97
C LYS A 147 -12.83 -18.86 -13.85
N PRO A 148 -12.48 -18.13 -14.93
CA PRO A 148 -11.51 -17.04 -14.86
C PRO A 148 -11.91 -15.99 -13.81
N LEU A 149 -10.92 -15.48 -13.08
CA LEU A 149 -11.05 -14.42 -12.09
C LEU A 149 -10.46 -13.13 -12.66
N SER A 150 -11.14 -12.01 -12.43
CA SER A 150 -10.66 -10.71 -12.91
C SER A 150 -10.77 -9.67 -11.80
N PHE A 151 -9.71 -8.88 -11.58
CA PHE A 151 -9.67 -7.86 -10.54
C PHE A 151 -8.86 -6.63 -10.94
N THR A 152 -9.14 -5.50 -10.29
CA THR A 152 -8.26 -4.33 -10.20
C THR A 152 -7.84 -4.13 -8.75
N GLY A 153 -6.73 -3.43 -8.51
CA GLY A 153 -6.25 -3.30 -7.13
C GLY A 153 -5.07 -2.35 -6.97
N ALA A 154 -4.61 -2.19 -5.74
CA ALA A 154 -3.41 -1.44 -5.42
C ALA A 154 -2.84 -1.78 -4.05
N LEU A 155 -1.54 -1.56 -3.88
CA LEU A 155 -0.90 -1.28 -2.62
C LEU A 155 -0.92 0.24 -2.44
N HIS A 156 -1.88 0.73 -1.61
CA HIS A 156 -2.19 2.17 -1.51
C HIS A 156 -1.31 2.85 -0.45
N THR A 157 -0.01 2.91 -0.71
CA THR A 157 1.01 3.32 0.27
C THR A 157 0.98 4.81 0.55
N TYR A 158 0.84 5.17 1.83
CA TYR A 158 0.93 6.54 2.36
C TYR A 158 2.34 6.75 2.93
N PHE A 159 3.18 7.48 2.23
CA PHE A 159 4.50 7.85 2.75
C PHE A 159 4.40 9.04 3.68
N ALA A 160 5.16 8.98 4.81
CA ALA A 160 5.36 10.12 5.68
C ALA A 160 6.33 11.10 5.04
N VAL A 161 5.94 12.37 4.98
CA VAL A 161 6.79 13.48 4.55
C VAL A 161 6.76 14.60 5.59
N SER A 162 7.84 15.37 5.68
CA SER A 162 7.94 16.49 6.61
C SER A 162 6.99 17.62 6.22
N ASP A 163 6.95 17.95 4.93
CA ASP A 163 6.04 18.90 4.30
C ASP A 163 5.88 18.55 2.82
N VAL A 164 4.68 18.15 2.42
CA VAL A 164 4.40 17.74 1.04
C VAL A 164 4.68 18.85 0.02
N ALA A 165 4.55 20.12 0.42
CA ALA A 165 4.87 21.25 -0.46
C ALA A 165 6.37 21.37 -0.79
N GLN A 166 7.25 20.80 0.05
CA GLN A 166 8.69 20.73 -0.16
C GLN A 166 9.13 19.38 -0.74
N ALA A 167 8.29 18.35 -0.65
CA ALA A 167 8.59 17.04 -1.19
C ALA A 167 8.62 17.05 -2.72
N LYS A 168 9.40 16.11 -3.30
CA LYS A 168 9.51 15.88 -4.73
C LYS A 168 9.41 14.40 -5.02
N LEU A 169 8.77 14.06 -6.13
CA LEU A 169 8.81 12.72 -6.67
C LEU A 169 9.45 12.74 -8.05
N LEU A 170 10.50 11.96 -8.22
CA LEU A 170 11.27 11.79 -9.45
C LEU A 170 11.06 10.41 -10.02
N GLY A 171 11.31 10.23 -11.33
CA GLY A 171 11.27 8.93 -12.00
C GLY A 171 10.03 8.68 -12.87
N LEU A 172 8.97 9.51 -12.74
CA LEU A 172 7.77 9.41 -13.58
C LEU A 172 7.87 10.22 -14.87
N GLY A 173 8.91 11.02 -15.07
CA GLY A 173 9.07 11.88 -16.23
C GLY A 173 8.95 11.13 -17.56
N GLY A 174 8.11 11.66 -18.46
CA GLY A 174 7.84 11.05 -19.76
C GLY A 174 6.75 9.99 -19.79
N GLN A 175 6.26 9.51 -18.63
CA GLN A 175 5.15 8.57 -18.57
C GLN A 175 3.81 9.22 -18.95
N ALA A 176 2.88 8.45 -19.50
CA ALA A 176 1.52 8.90 -19.70
C ALA A 176 0.88 9.22 -18.35
N GLU A 177 0.20 10.36 -18.25
CA GLU A 177 -0.45 10.89 -17.05
C GLU A 177 -1.93 11.13 -17.31
N TRP A 178 -2.78 10.73 -16.37
CA TRP A 178 -4.16 11.17 -16.24
C TRP A 178 -4.34 11.93 -14.94
N ASP A 179 -4.62 13.24 -15.02
CA ASP A 179 -5.03 14.08 -13.88
C ASP A 179 -6.52 13.84 -13.61
N ALA A 180 -6.82 13.02 -12.60
CA ALA A 180 -8.18 12.61 -12.26
C ALA A 180 -9.00 13.75 -11.62
N VAL A 181 -8.35 14.81 -11.09
CA VAL A 181 -9.04 15.99 -10.54
C VAL A 181 -9.60 16.85 -11.67
N LYS A 182 -8.88 16.98 -12.79
CA LYS A 182 -9.22 17.85 -13.91
C LYS A 182 -9.72 17.09 -15.14
N ASP A 183 -9.71 15.77 -15.07
CA ASP A 183 -9.99 14.85 -16.18
C ASP A 183 -9.19 15.21 -17.45
N ARG A 184 -7.85 15.25 -17.31
CA ARG A 184 -6.92 15.63 -18.39
C ARG A 184 -5.81 14.62 -18.54
N HIS A 185 -5.49 14.27 -19.78
CA HIS A 185 -4.34 13.45 -20.13
C HIS A 185 -3.15 14.34 -20.53
N ALA A 186 -1.96 13.94 -20.10
CA ALA A 186 -0.71 14.65 -20.36
C ALA A 186 0.48 13.65 -20.36
N THR A 187 1.67 14.20 -20.49
CA THR A 187 2.93 13.51 -20.23
C THR A 187 3.51 14.07 -18.94
N ALA A 188 3.92 13.19 -18.04
CA ALA A 188 4.46 13.53 -16.74
C ALA A 188 5.72 14.40 -16.84
N ALA A 189 5.82 15.40 -15.97
CA ALA A 189 7.02 16.19 -15.80
C ALA A 189 8.16 15.36 -15.18
N PRO A 190 9.45 15.70 -15.42
CA PRO A 190 10.59 15.01 -14.82
C PRO A 190 10.60 15.02 -13.28
N GLU A 191 10.07 16.07 -12.68
CA GLU A 191 9.94 16.28 -11.24
C GLU A 191 8.48 16.63 -10.92
N LEU A 192 7.85 15.89 -10.01
CA LEU A 192 6.53 16.23 -9.54
C LEU A 192 6.62 17.06 -8.26
N ARG A 193 5.79 18.11 -8.19
CA ARG A 193 5.57 18.98 -7.04
C ARG A 193 4.09 18.98 -6.69
N PHE A 194 3.77 19.12 -5.43
CA PHE A 194 2.42 18.93 -4.90
C PHE A 194 1.84 20.24 -4.42
N VAL A 195 0.80 20.71 -5.10
CA VAL A 195 0.07 21.94 -4.76
C VAL A 195 -1.42 21.66 -4.83
N GLY A 196 -2.11 21.81 -3.69
CA GLY A 196 -3.54 21.52 -3.59
C GLY A 196 -3.87 20.03 -3.68
N GLU A 197 -5.09 19.71 -4.11
CA GLU A 197 -5.47 18.31 -4.38
C GLU A 197 -4.68 17.78 -5.57
N PHE A 198 -4.06 16.62 -5.39
CA PHE A 198 -3.29 15.92 -6.39
C PHE A 198 -3.81 14.48 -6.48
N ASP A 199 -4.36 14.08 -7.61
CA ASP A 199 -4.88 12.73 -7.86
C ASP A 199 -4.55 12.39 -9.31
N ARG A 200 -3.49 11.59 -9.52
CA ARG A 200 -2.99 11.28 -10.86
C ARG A 200 -2.60 9.82 -11.00
N VAL A 201 -2.93 9.29 -12.17
CA VAL A 201 -2.57 7.93 -12.58
C VAL A 201 -1.52 8.02 -13.68
N TYR A 202 -0.40 7.34 -13.47
CA TYR A 202 0.72 7.25 -14.41
C TYR A 202 0.86 5.84 -14.94
N SER A 203 1.38 5.68 -16.17
CA SER A 203 1.96 4.41 -16.56
C SER A 203 3.16 4.10 -15.65
N ALA A 204 3.31 2.83 -15.24
CA ALA A 204 4.43 2.42 -14.38
C ALA A 204 5.78 2.69 -15.05
N ALA A 205 6.75 3.20 -14.29
CA ALA A 205 8.10 3.46 -14.78
C ALA A 205 9.04 2.29 -14.42
N PRO A 206 9.77 1.73 -15.38
CA PRO A 206 10.57 0.52 -15.17
C PRO A 206 11.77 0.70 -14.24
N ARG A 207 12.16 1.94 -13.92
CA ARG A 207 13.32 2.27 -13.07
C ARG A 207 12.96 2.66 -11.64
N GLY A 208 11.66 2.63 -11.29
CA GLY A 208 11.19 3.09 -9.99
C GLY A 208 11.21 4.61 -9.83
N TYR A 209 11.02 5.07 -8.61
CA TYR A 209 10.80 6.46 -8.22
C TYR A 209 11.69 6.83 -7.04
N GLU A 210 12.01 8.11 -6.90
CA GLU A 210 12.67 8.67 -5.72
C GLU A 210 11.76 9.72 -5.08
N LEU A 211 11.34 9.46 -3.85
CA LEU A 211 10.66 10.44 -3.01
C LEU A 211 11.71 11.18 -2.17
N GLN A 212 11.89 12.47 -2.46
CA GLN A 212 12.81 13.34 -1.75
C GLN A 212 12.04 14.22 -0.76
N ASP A 213 12.42 14.15 0.53
CA ASP A 213 11.86 14.92 1.64
C ASP A 213 12.99 15.57 2.45
N GLY A 214 13.39 16.78 2.05
CA GLY A 214 14.55 17.47 2.57
C GLY A 214 15.85 16.67 2.31
N PRO A 215 16.60 16.29 3.36
CA PRO A 215 17.83 15.51 3.21
C PRO A 215 17.60 14.01 3.01
N HIS A 216 16.34 13.55 3.09
CA HIS A 216 15.99 12.14 3.03
C HIS A 216 15.50 11.76 1.64
N THR A 217 15.99 10.63 1.16
CA THR A 217 15.55 10.03 -0.10
C THR A 217 15.07 8.60 0.16
N LEU A 218 13.91 8.27 -0.40
CA LEU A 218 13.33 6.94 -0.39
C LEU A 218 13.21 6.46 -1.83
N SER A 219 13.78 5.30 -2.15
CA SER A 219 13.51 4.59 -3.40
C SER A 219 12.19 3.82 -3.28
N ILE A 220 11.36 3.93 -4.29
CA ILE A 220 10.10 3.23 -4.45
C ILE A 220 10.14 2.51 -5.79
N GLU A 221 10.07 1.19 -5.78
CA GLU A 221 10.01 0.36 -6.98
C GLU A 221 8.73 -0.47 -6.96
N GLN A 222 8.23 -0.80 -8.13
CA GLN A 222 7.12 -1.74 -8.30
C GLN A 222 7.42 -2.70 -9.44
N ASP A 223 6.88 -3.92 -9.33
CA ASP A 223 6.96 -4.87 -10.45
C ASP A 223 6.10 -4.38 -11.63
N MET A 224 6.48 -4.79 -12.84
CA MET A 224 5.73 -4.46 -14.05
C MET A 224 4.36 -5.15 -14.12
N ASP A 225 4.09 -6.08 -13.21
CA ASP A 225 2.75 -6.66 -13.00
C ASP A 225 1.74 -5.63 -12.45
N TRP A 226 2.23 -4.57 -11.82
CA TRP A 226 1.47 -3.34 -11.55
C TRP A 226 1.65 -2.38 -12.73
N ALA A 227 0.63 -2.26 -13.57
CA ALA A 227 0.74 -1.48 -14.82
C ALA A 227 0.68 0.04 -14.62
N GLN A 228 0.22 0.52 -13.47
CA GLN A 228 0.12 1.95 -13.16
C GLN A 228 0.75 2.29 -11.81
N THR A 229 1.07 3.58 -11.67
CA THR A 229 1.38 4.23 -10.39
C THR A 229 0.35 5.31 -10.14
N VAL A 230 -0.27 5.30 -8.96
CA VAL A 230 -1.16 6.38 -8.53
C VAL A 230 -0.42 7.26 -7.55
N VAL A 231 -0.44 8.57 -7.79
CA VAL A 231 0.09 9.56 -6.86
C VAL A 231 -1.05 10.42 -6.36
N TRP A 232 -1.24 10.44 -5.04
CA TRP A 232 -2.37 11.13 -4.43
C TRP A 232 -1.99 11.92 -3.18
N ASN A 233 -2.56 13.12 -3.10
CA ASN A 233 -2.63 13.93 -1.88
C ASN A 233 -3.99 14.65 -1.85
N PRO A 234 -4.75 14.63 -0.74
CA PRO A 234 -6.08 15.25 -0.70
C PRO A 234 -6.06 16.77 -0.82
N GLY A 235 -4.93 17.42 -0.54
CA GLY A 235 -4.90 18.86 -0.35
C GLY A 235 -5.75 19.33 0.84
N ALA A 236 -5.71 20.61 1.16
CA ALA A 236 -6.34 21.15 2.35
C ALA A 236 -7.88 20.99 2.37
N ALA A 237 -8.54 21.31 1.26
CA ALA A 237 -10.01 21.34 1.22
C ALA A 237 -10.62 19.93 1.37
N LYS A 238 -10.09 18.93 0.64
CA LYS A 238 -10.57 17.55 0.72
C LYS A 238 -10.18 16.91 2.05
N CYS A 239 -8.97 17.20 2.55
CA CYS A 239 -8.51 16.71 3.86
C CYS A 239 -9.45 17.17 4.99
N ALA A 240 -9.86 18.42 5.00
CA ALA A 240 -10.79 18.96 5.99
C ALA A 240 -12.19 18.28 6.00
N ALA A 241 -12.55 17.62 4.91
CA ALA A 241 -13.79 16.84 4.79
C ALA A 241 -13.63 15.36 5.21
N LEU A 242 -12.40 14.89 5.50
CA LEU A 242 -12.13 13.52 5.93
C LEU A 242 -12.22 13.45 7.46
N ALA A 243 -13.22 12.71 7.96
CA ALA A 243 -13.44 12.56 9.41
C ALA A 243 -12.35 11.72 10.12
N ASP A 244 -11.55 10.97 9.34
CA ASP A 244 -10.52 10.05 9.80
C ASP A 244 -9.09 10.60 9.59
N MET A 245 -8.95 11.92 9.35
CA MET A 245 -7.67 12.58 9.10
C MET A 245 -7.65 13.99 9.75
N PRO A 246 -6.57 14.40 10.45
CA PRO A 246 -6.41 15.77 10.92
C PRO A 246 -6.49 16.78 9.76
N ALA A 247 -7.00 17.98 10.02
CA ALA A 247 -7.18 19.00 8.97
C ALA A 247 -5.87 19.40 8.26
N ASP A 248 -4.74 19.25 8.93
CA ASP A 248 -3.37 19.47 8.41
C ASP A 248 -2.67 18.18 7.94
N GLY A 249 -3.30 17.02 8.11
CA GLY A 249 -2.71 15.72 7.80
C GLY A 249 -2.22 15.58 6.36
N TRP A 250 -2.83 16.30 5.42
CA TRP A 250 -2.39 16.34 4.02
C TRP A 250 -0.96 16.88 3.85
N GLN A 251 -0.48 17.72 4.77
CA GLN A 251 0.88 18.28 4.71
C GLN A 251 1.95 17.21 4.96
N HIS A 252 1.59 16.15 5.69
CA HIS A 252 2.52 15.15 6.22
C HIS A 252 2.47 13.81 5.50
N MET A 253 1.78 13.73 4.36
CA MET A 253 1.67 12.49 3.61
C MET A 253 1.72 12.70 2.11
N LEU A 254 2.19 11.66 1.41
CA LEU A 254 2.03 11.50 -0.03
C LEU A 254 1.76 10.02 -0.33
N CYS A 255 0.71 9.74 -1.08
CA CYS A 255 0.52 8.39 -1.60
C CYS A 255 1.31 8.20 -2.91
N VAL A 256 2.05 7.09 -2.98
CA VAL A 256 2.62 6.56 -4.23
C VAL A 256 2.29 5.07 -4.26
N GLU A 257 1.34 4.72 -5.10
CA GLU A 257 0.68 3.42 -5.08
C GLU A 257 1.13 2.57 -6.25
N ALA A 258 1.47 1.31 -6.00
CA ALA A 258 1.58 0.31 -7.06
C ALA A 258 0.16 -0.18 -7.39
N ALA A 259 -0.30 0.01 -8.63
CA ALA A 259 -1.72 -0.13 -8.94
C ALA A 259 -2.01 -0.79 -10.29
N GLN A 260 -3.14 -1.48 -10.34
CA GLN A 260 -3.80 -1.95 -11.56
C GLN A 260 -5.12 -1.23 -11.68
N VAL A 261 -5.20 -0.20 -12.55
CA VAL A 261 -6.30 0.77 -12.58
C VAL A 261 -7.20 0.61 -13.79
N TYR A 262 -6.62 0.47 -14.98
CA TYR A 262 -7.39 0.51 -16.24
C TYR A 262 -7.84 -0.88 -16.67
N GLU A 263 -6.88 -1.73 -17.01
CA GLU A 263 -7.17 -3.08 -17.48
C GLU A 263 -7.12 -4.04 -16.29
N PRO A 264 -8.17 -4.82 -16.03
CA PRO A 264 -8.15 -5.79 -14.94
C PRO A 264 -7.08 -6.87 -15.18
N VAL A 265 -6.45 -7.35 -14.10
CA VAL A 265 -5.72 -8.62 -14.11
C VAL A 265 -6.72 -9.74 -14.33
N CYS A 266 -6.42 -10.64 -15.25
CA CYS A 266 -7.19 -11.86 -15.49
C CYS A 266 -6.35 -13.08 -15.12
N ILE A 267 -6.91 -13.97 -14.28
CA ILE A 267 -6.24 -15.18 -13.78
C ILE A 267 -7.09 -16.39 -14.17
N GLU A 268 -6.51 -17.30 -14.93
CA GLU A 268 -7.18 -18.55 -15.30
C GLU A 268 -7.33 -19.49 -14.09
N PRO A 269 -8.27 -20.46 -14.13
CA PRO A 269 -8.46 -21.43 -13.06
C PRO A 269 -7.17 -22.15 -12.66
N GLY A 270 -6.82 -22.10 -11.38
CA GLY A 270 -5.63 -22.72 -10.82
C GLY A 270 -4.34 -21.89 -10.91
N ASP A 271 -4.31 -20.85 -11.76
CA ASP A 271 -3.17 -19.94 -11.90
C ASP A 271 -3.13 -18.89 -10.79
N PHE A 272 -2.05 -18.10 -10.77
CA PHE A 272 -1.88 -17.00 -9.83
C PHE A 272 -1.24 -15.78 -10.51
N TRP A 273 -1.42 -14.64 -9.88
CA TRP A 273 -0.76 -13.37 -10.17
C TRP A 273 -0.07 -12.86 -8.91
N GLN A 274 1.04 -12.15 -9.07
CA GLN A 274 1.74 -11.50 -7.96
C GLN A 274 2.33 -10.18 -8.43
N GLY A 275 2.24 -9.14 -7.59
CA GLY A 275 2.86 -7.84 -7.83
C GLY A 275 3.44 -7.27 -6.55
N ALA A 276 4.66 -6.74 -6.61
CA ALA A 276 5.40 -6.20 -5.48
C ALA A 276 5.55 -4.69 -5.53
N GLN A 277 5.62 -4.08 -4.34
CA GLN A 277 6.22 -2.76 -4.12
C GLN A 277 7.42 -2.91 -3.19
N ARG A 278 8.57 -2.32 -3.59
CA ARG A 278 9.83 -2.36 -2.85
C ARG A 278 10.24 -0.96 -2.45
N LEU A 279 10.55 -0.80 -1.18
CA LEU A 279 10.89 0.46 -0.55
C LEU A 279 12.30 0.36 0.03
N ARG A 280 13.16 1.36 -0.20
CA ARG A 280 14.53 1.38 0.32
C ARG A 280 14.95 2.78 0.73
N VAL A 281 15.57 2.89 1.91
CA VAL A 281 16.24 4.11 2.38
C VAL A 281 17.71 4.10 1.97
N PHE A 282 18.30 5.30 1.79
CA PHE A 282 19.71 5.49 1.45
C PHE A 282 20.43 6.25 2.55
#